data_66924c8f830f90061c8f2fa6f002c033
#
_entry.id   66924c8f830f90061c8f2fa6f002c033
#
_cell.length_a   1.000
_cell.length_b   1.000
_cell.length_c   1.000
_cell.angle_alpha   90.00
_cell.angle_beta   90.00
_cell.angle_gamma   90.00
#
_symmetry.space_group_name_H-M   'P 1'
#
loop_
_entity.id
_entity.type
_entity.pdbx_description
1 polymer ?
#
loop_
_entity_poly.entity_id
_entity_poly.type
_entity_poly.pdbx_seq_one_letter_code
_entity_poly.pdbx_strand_id
1 'polypeptide(L)'
;MDIGIANFSDYLPVILNDISSSCFVAIDFELSGLAFPPSVPSITTPTVQERYLEVKEAAERYQILQVGLTICHEDPHKVSYTLKPYNFNLSPITDPGNDVNRDWVFASRSMDFLLAQGFSIDTMCNTGIRYLSREEEQSALRTAADRCRTRSPASDMQVQQYDQECLEFLQSARLAINTWLAGGVKREDWLNIPPPRTIDVASGEVPPGLSGIQRRLVHQLIHIEYPTLTSRGAPTFIQIQMRNEEFEQKSSEAKLIAKKQRIRDHIGFRWVVEALVGGNLDGLGPEAFGPLRMKLKNPKFSVQQLSEQVKGQLKKNRPVLVGHNMFCDLLFFYSCFIGPLPNTLKEFNSAIHTLFPMLADTKYMATHECGLVPPQSSLEDLNVNLAHLEDPKIGKFTSPWSQMSIADRASRDRPALLEVQVPQIHPRSRL
;
A
#
# COMPACT_ATOMS: atom_id res chain seq x y z
N MET A 1 -19.31 -8.09 -1.66
CA MET A 1 -19.09 -7.45 -0.31
C MET A 1 -18.03 -6.39 -0.48
N ASP A 2 -18.29 -5.17 -0.01
CA ASP A 2 -17.33 -4.07 -0.08
C ASP A 2 -16.38 -4.10 1.12
N ILE A 3 -15.09 -4.04 0.83
CA ILE A 3 -13.99 -4.04 1.80
C ILE A 3 -13.25 -2.71 1.69
N GLY A 4 -13.22 -1.99 2.80
CA GLY A 4 -12.48 -0.76 2.99
C GLY A 4 -11.58 -0.84 4.22
N ILE A 5 -10.91 0.26 4.56
CA ILE A 5 -9.96 0.28 5.67
C ILE A 5 -10.59 -0.12 7.02
N ALA A 6 -11.86 0.19 7.22
CA ALA A 6 -12.56 -0.04 8.49
C ALA A 6 -12.81 -1.54 8.80
N ASN A 7 -12.91 -2.39 7.77
CA ASN A 7 -13.21 -3.81 7.94
C ASN A 7 -12.13 -4.73 7.35
N PHE A 8 -11.09 -4.16 6.73
CA PHE A 8 -10.06 -4.95 6.06
C PHE A 8 -9.32 -5.89 7.03
N SER A 9 -8.97 -5.43 8.22
CA SER A 9 -8.28 -6.25 9.23
C SER A 9 -9.09 -7.48 9.67
N ASP A 10 -10.41 -7.36 9.73
CA ASP A 10 -11.29 -8.45 10.13
C ASP A 10 -11.48 -9.49 9.01
N TYR A 11 -11.52 -9.02 7.77
CA TYR A 11 -11.73 -9.88 6.62
C TYR A 11 -10.44 -10.44 6.02
N LEU A 12 -9.30 -9.78 6.17
CA LEU A 12 -8.02 -10.23 5.61
C LEU A 12 -7.74 -11.70 5.90
N PRO A 13 -7.71 -12.18 7.16
CA PRO A 13 -7.39 -13.59 7.44
C PRO A 13 -8.44 -14.55 6.90
N VAL A 14 -9.69 -14.12 6.75
CA VAL A 14 -10.77 -14.92 6.14
C VAL A 14 -10.52 -15.06 4.63
N ILE A 15 -10.18 -13.95 3.96
CA ILE A 15 -9.85 -13.94 2.54
C ILE A 15 -8.61 -14.78 2.25
N LEU A 16 -7.56 -14.66 3.08
CA LEU A 16 -6.36 -15.48 2.97
C LEU A 16 -6.68 -16.98 3.10
N ASN A 17 -7.52 -17.34 4.05
CA ASN A 17 -7.98 -18.72 4.23
C ASN A 17 -8.81 -19.20 3.03
N ASP A 18 -9.68 -18.35 2.51
CA ASP A 18 -10.49 -18.68 1.33
C ASP A 18 -9.61 -18.87 0.08
N ILE A 19 -8.62 -18.00 -0.15
CA ILE A 19 -7.65 -18.17 -1.24
C ILE A 19 -6.87 -19.48 -1.08
N SER A 20 -6.47 -19.83 0.15
CA SER A 20 -5.63 -21.01 0.42
C SER A 20 -6.27 -22.34 -0.01
N SER A 21 -7.59 -22.38 -0.10
CA SER A 21 -8.38 -23.58 -0.45
C SER A 21 -9.20 -23.40 -1.72
N SER A 22 -8.99 -22.33 -2.48
CA SER A 22 -9.73 -22.07 -3.72
C SER A 22 -9.26 -22.95 -4.88
N CYS A 23 -10.15 -23.25 -5.80
CA CYS A 23 -9.82 -23.87 -7.08
C CYS A 23 -9.36 -22.83 -8.11
N PHE A 24 -10.00 -21.66 -8.13
CA PHE A 24 -9.56 -20.51 -8.90
C PHE A 24 -9.98 -19.20 -8.23
N VAL A 25 -9.37 -18.11 -8.66
CA VAL A 25 -9.70 -16.75 -8.24
C VAL A 25 -9.88 -15.88 -9.47
N ALA A 26 -11.08 -15.30 -9.64
CA ALA A 26 -11.33 -14.32 -10.70
C ALA A 26 -11.01 -12.90 -10.20
N ILE A 27 -10.38 -12.09 -11.06
CA ILE A 27 -9.95 -10.72 -10.73
C ILE A 27 -10.32 -9.75 -11.84
N ASP A 28 -10.66 -8.53 -11.45
CA ASP A 28 -10.91 -7.39 -12.33
C ASP A 28 -10.54 -6.08 -11.63
N PHE A 29 -10.23 -5.02 -12.40
CA PHE A 29 -9.77 -3.74 -11.86
C PHE A 29 -10.49 -2.54 -12.42
N GLU A 30 -10.74 -1.54 -11.54
CA GLU A 30 -11.08 -0.19 -11.95
C GLU A 30 -9.84 0.71 -11.90
N LEU A 31 -9.57 1.40 -13.00
CA LEU A 31 -8.32 2.10 -13.24
C LEU A 31 -8.52 3.61 -13.33
N SER A 32 -7.59 4.40 -12.79
CA SER A 32 -7.63 5.87 -12.87
C SER A 32 -7.39 6.42 -14.29
N GLY A 33 -6.93 5.57 -15.20
CA GLY A 33 -6.71 5.87 -16.61
C GLY A 33 -6.26 4.64 -17.39
N LEU A 34 -6.36 4.72 -18.70
CA LEU A 34 -5.97 3.68 -19.65
C LEU A 34 -5.09 4.27 -20.75
N ALA A 35 -4.36 3.42 -21.46
CA ALA A 35 -3.76 3.78 -22.74
C ALA A 35 -4.88 4.03 -23.75
N PHE A 36 -4.91 5.21 -24.35
CA PHE A 36 -5.82 5.50 -25.44
C PHE A 36 -5.09 5.33 -26.77
N PRO A 37 -5.77 4.79 -27.79
CA PRO A 37 -5.18 4.77 -29.12
C PRO A 37 -4.83 6.19 -29.56
N PRO A 38 -3.76 6.37 -30.33
CA PRO A 38 -3.39 7.68 -30.86
C PRO A 38 -4.54 8.32 -31.62
N SER A 39 -4.70 9.63 -31.50
CA SER A 39 -5.78 10.40 -32.12
C SER A 39 -5.75 10.32 -33.65
N VAL A 40 -4.60 9.99 -34.23
CA VAL A 40 -4.41 9.75 -35.67
C VAL A 40 -4.25 8.24 -35.84
N PRO A 41 -5.13 7.58 -36.62
CA PRO A 41 -4.98 6.17 -36.92
C PRO A 41 -3.62 5.93 -37.59
N SER A 42 -2.82 5.05 -37.00
CA SER A 42 -1.61 4.56 -37.67
C SER A 42 -2.02 3.76 -38.90
N ILE A 43 -1.30 3.96 -40.00
CA ILE A 43 -1.50 3.19 -41.25
C ILE A 43 -1.12 1.71 -41.04
N THR A 44 -0.31 1.42 -40.01
CA THR A 44 0.15 0.08 -39.67
C THR A 44 -0.44 -0.38 -38.35
N THR A 45 -0.87 -1.62 -38.27
CA THR A 45 -1.24 -2.25 -36.99
C THR A 45 -0.01 -2.35 -36.11
N PRO A 46 -0.07 -1.87 -34.85
CA PRO A 46 1.08 -1.95 -33.95
C PRO A 46 1.45 -3.43 -33.69
N THR A 47 2.73 -3.69 -33.57
CA THR A 47 3.23 -5.00 -33.10
C THR A 47 2.83 -5.24 -31.66
N VAL A 48 2.86 -6.49 -31.22
CA VAL A 48 2.53 -6.85 -29.82
C VAL A 48 3.49 -6.17 -28.83
N GLN A 49 4.77 -5.99 -29.22
CA GLN A 49 5.75 -5.28 -28.41
C GLN A 49 5.43 -3.77 -28.31
N GLU A 50 5.02 -3.13 -29.37
CA GLU A 50 4.61 -1.72 -29.36
C GLU A 50 3.37 -1.54 -28.50
N ARG A 51 2.38 -2.43 -28.62
CA ARG A 51 1.20 -2.42 -27.75
C ARG A 51 1.56 -2.63 -26.29
N TYR A 52 2.53 -3.49 -25.99
CA TYR A 52 3.05 -3.65 -24.64
C TYR A 52 3.62 -2.34 -24.09
N LEU A 53 4.42 -1.61 -24.86
CA LEU A 53 5.02 -0.35 -24.42
C LEU A 53 3.97 0.75 -24.18
N GLU A 54 2.95 0.85 -25.01
CA GLU A 54 1.84 1.78 -24.81
C GLU A 54 1.10 1.49 -23.48
N VAL A 55 0.78 0.23 -23.24
CA VAL A 55 0.07 -0.16 -21.99
C VAL A 55 0.99 -0.04 -20.78
N LYS A 56 2.30 -0.33 -20.94
CA LYS A 56 3.30 -0.13 -19.88
C LYS A 56 3.35 1.34 -19.44
N GLU A 57 3.43 2.29 -20.38
CA GLU A 57 3.41 3.73 -20.06
C GLU A 57 2.16 4.10 -19.27
N ALA A 58 0.99 3.59 -19.66
CA ALA A 58 -0.24 3.83 -18.93
C ALA A 58 -0.23 3.19 -17.53
N ALA A 59 0.24 1.95 -17.39
CA ALA A 59 0.30 1.24 -16.12
C ALA A 59 1.34 1.81 -15.14
N GLU A 60 2.39 2.48 -15.62
CA GLU A 60 3.35 3.21 -14.80
C GLU A 60 2.84 4.61 -14.38
N ARG A 61 1.86 5.15 -15.11
CA ARG A 61 1.29 6.47 -14.88
C ARG A 61 0.02 6.46 -14.05
N TYR A 62 -0.86 5.50 -14.29
CA TYR A 62 -2.19 5.41 -13.67
C TYR A 62 -2.22 4.31 -12.60
N GLN A 63 -3.22 4.36 -11.71
CA GLN A 63 -3.34 3.46 -10.57
C GLN A 63 -4.61 2.62 -10.63
N ILE A 64 -4.56 1.48 -9.93
CA ILE A 64 -5.74 0.69 -9.61
C ILE A 64 -6.49 1.38 -8.47
N LEU A 65 -7.77 1.67 -8.68
CA LEU A 65 -8.66 2.33 -7.71
C LEU A 65 -9.56 1.32 -6.99
N GLN A 66 -9.92 0.24 -7.68
CA GLN A 66 -10.80 -0.80 -7.12
C GLN A 66 -10.38 -2.17 -7.65
N VAL A 67 -10.52 -3.18 -6.80
CA VAL A 67 -10.26 -4.59 -7.16
C VAL A 67 -11.50 -5.41 -6.88
N GLY A 68 -12.06 -6.01 -7.92
CA GLY A 68 -13.02 -7.09 -7.80
C GLY A 68 -12.29 -8.42 -7.69
N LEU A 69 -12.58 -9.20 -6.66
CA LEU A 69 -12.01 -10.53 -6.44
C LEU A 69 -13.12 -11.53 -6.14
N THR A 70 -13.24 -12.58 -6.95
CA THR A 70 -14.18 -13.66 -6.69
C THR A 70 -13.43 -14.96 -6.46
N ILE A 71 -13.51 -15.49 -5.24
CA ILE A 71 -12.84 -16.72 -4.84
C ILE A 71 -13.82 -17.89 -5.05
N CYS A 72 -13.41 -18.88 -5.81
CA CYS A 72 -14.21 -20.05 -6.13
C CYS A 72 -13.74 -21.29 -5.38
N HIS A 73 -14.68 -21.97 -4.73
CA HIS A 73 -14.45 -23.27 -4.09
C HIS A 73 -15.32 -24.32 -4.78
N GLU A 74 -14.72 -25.47 -5.05
CA GLU A 74 -15.41 -26.64 -5.56
C GLU A 74 -15.81 -27.58 -4.43
N ASP A 75 -17.03 -28.09 -4.46
CA ASP A 75 -17.45 -29.25 -3.66
C ASP A 75 -17.61 -30.47 -4.59
N PRO A 76 -16.57 -31.33 -4.68
CA PRO A 76 -16.60 -32.48 -5.60
C PRO A 76 -17.71 -33.48 -5.29
N HIS A 77 -18.15 -33.54 -4.01
CA HIS A 77 -19.22 -34.49 -3.59
C HIS A 77 -20.59 -34.01 -4.05
N LYS A 78 -20.80 -32.69 -4.11
CA LYS A 78 -22.07 -32.10 -4.53
C LYS A 78 -22.06 -31.65 -6.01
N VAL A 79 -20.90 -31.78 -6.67
CA VAL A 79 -20.71 -31.28 -8.05
C VAL A 79 -21.19 -29.82 -8.14
N SER A 80 -20.72 -28.98 -7.22
CA SER A 80 -21.16 -27.60 -7.12
C SER A 80 -20.00 -26.67 -6.80
N TYR A 81 -20.13 -25.41 -7.22
CA TYR A 81 -19.17 -24.35 -6.94
C TYR A 81 -19.76 -23.31 -6.00
N THR A 82 -18.95 -22.79 -5.11
CA THR A 82 -19.32 -21.68 -4.22
C THR A 82 -18.45 -20.47 -4.56
N LEU A 83 -19.09 -19.38 -4.97
CA LEU A 83 -18.42 -18.12 -5.30
C LEU A 83 -18.49 -17.15 -4.11
N LYS A 84 -17.36 -16.56 -3.77
CA LYS A 84 -17.23 -15.56 -2.71
C LYS A 84 -16.70 -14.25 -3.30
N PRO A 85 -17.58 -13.33 -3.71
CA PRO A 85 -17.20 -12.06 -4.29
C PRO A 85 -16.83 -11.05 -3.22
N TYR A 86 -15.69 -10.37 -3.42
CA TYR A 86 -15.17 -9.25 -2.65
C TYR A 86 -14.89 -8.07 -3.57
N ASN A 87 -15.17 -6.87 -3.10
CA ASN A 87 -14.86 -5.63 -3.78
C ASN A 87 -14.01 -4.77 -2.85
N PHE A 88 -12.79 -4.43 -3.27
CA PHE A 88 -11.85 -3.66 -2.49
C PHE A 88 -11.71 -2.26 -3.06
N ASN A 89 -12.06 -1.25 -2.27
CA ASN A 89 -11.71 0.11 -2.61
C ASN A 89 -10.28 0.37 -2.18
N LEU A 90 -9.41 0.75 -3.11
CA LEU A 90 -8.01 1.02 -2.85
C LEU A 90 -7.74 2.52 -2.77
N SER A 91 -6.82 2.89 -1.89
CA SER A 91 -6.33 4.26 -1.81
C SER A 91 -4.84 4.29 -2.14
N PRO A 92 -4.43 4.98 -3.21
CA PRO A 92 -3.00 5.17 -3.49
C PRO A 92 -2.32 6.18 -2.54
N ILE A 93 -3.03 6.73 -1.56
CA ILE A 93 -2.45 7.63 -0.55
C ILE A 93 -1.38 6.90 0.25
N THR A 94 -0.18 7.48 0.30
CA THR A 94 0.92 7.01 1.12
C THR A 94 1.03 7.82 2.41
N ASP A 95 1.59 7.21 3.46
CA ASP A 95 1.96 7.96 4.67
C ASP A 95 3.28 8.70 4.40
N PRO A 96 3.32 10.04 4.56
CA PRO A 96 4.57 10.81 4.40
C PRO A 96 5.71 10.28 5.28
N GLY A 97 5.36 9.66 6.43
CA GLY A 97 6.33 9.00 7.28
C GLY A 97 7.00 7.77 6.67
N ASN A 98 6.55 7.23 5.56
CA ASN A 98 7.15 6.06 4.91
C ASN A 98 8.19 6.42 3.84
N ASP A 99 8.37 7.71 3.55
CA ASP A 99 9.30 8.19 2.51
C ASP A 99 8.98 7.65 1.10
N VAL A 100 7.72 7.33 0.87
CA VAL A 100 7.19 6.92 -0.44
C VAL A 100 6.41 8.08 -1.01
N ASN A 101 6.84 8.57 -2.15
CA ASN A 101 6.13 9.60 -2.90
C ASN A 101 5.47 8.95 -4.11
N ARG A 102 4.16 9.18 -4.26
CA ARG A 102 3.37 8.66 -5.38
C ARG A 102 2.48 9.78 -5.92
N ASP A 103 2.61 10.04 -7.20
CA ASP A 103 1.74 10.99 -7.88
C ASP A 103 0.44 10.30 -8.28
N TRP A 104 -0.67 11.01 -8.13
CA TRP A 104 -1.98 10.57 -8.59
C TRP A 104 -2.33 11.21 -9.91
N VAL A 105 -2.59 10.39 -10.89
CA VAL A 105 -3.00 10.85 -12.22
C VAL A 105 -4.34 10.21 -12.57
N PHE A 106 -5.26 11.07 -13.02
CA PHE A 106 -6.59 10.67 -13.47
C PHE A 106 -6.79 11.08 -14.93
N ALA A 107 -7.22 10.14 -15.75
CA ALA A 107 -7.69 10.44 -17.08
C ALA A 107 -9.16 10.85 -17.03
N SER A 108 -9.50 12.04 -17.51
CA SER A 108 -10.86 12.59 -17.45
C SER A 108 -11.90 11.62 -18.00
N ARG A 109 -11.61 10.98 -19.13
CA ARG A 109 -12.51 10.01 -19.77
C ARG A 109 -12.76 8.77 -18.92
N SER A 110 -11.71 8.24 -18.24
CA SER A 110 -11.85 7.12 -17.33
C SER A 110 -12.66 7.50 -16.11
N MET A 111 -12.42 8.70 -15.57
CA MET A 111 -13.17 9.18 -14.41
C MET A 111 -14.64 9.46 -14.74
N ASP A 112 -14.94 10.03 -15.88
CA ASP A 112 -16.32 10.23 -16.34
C ASP A 112 -17.07 8.90 -16.41
N PHE A 113 -16.43 7.89 -17.00
CA PHE A 113 -16.98 6.53 -17.06
C PHE A 113 -17.23 5.95 -15.64
N LEU A 114 -16.22 6.00 -14.76
CA LEU A 114 -16.33 5.44 -13.41
C LEU A 114 -17.42 6.13 -12.59
N LEU A 115 -17.49 7.46 -12.66
CA LEU A 115 -18.52 8.23 -11.95
C LEU A 115 -19.94 7.89 -12.47
N ALA A 116 -20.09 7.70 -13.79
CA ALA A 116 -21.36 7.27 -14.38
C ALA A 116 -21.77 5.87 -13.90
N GLN A 117 -20.80 5.01 -13.53
CA GLN A 117 -21.04 3.69 -12.92
C GLN A 117 -21.19 3.72 -11.38
N GLY A 118 -21.23 4.89 -10.77
CA GLY A 118 -21.42 5.04 -9.33
C GLY A 118 -20.14 4.91 -8.49
N PHE A 119 -18.96 4.98 -9.12
CA PHE A 119 -17.70 5.04 -8.38
C PHE A 119 -17.64 6.30 -7.52
N SER A 120 -17.15 6.17 -6.30
CA SER A 120 -17.03 7.28 -5.34
C SER A 120 -15.56 7.61 -5.05
N ILE A 121 -15.13 8.78 -5.47
CA ILE A 121 -13.79 9.32 -5.15
C ILE A 121 -13.64 9.49 -3.64
N ASP A 122 -14.70 9.94 -2.96
CA ASP A 122 -14.71 10.10 -1.51
C ASP A 122 -14.45 8.77 -0.80
N THR A 123 -15.14 7.70 -1.20
CA THR A 123 -14.94 6.35 -0.66
C THR A 123 -13.49 5.89 -0.87
N MET A 124 -12.94 6.09 -2.06
CA MET A 124 -11.54 5.76 -2.36
C MET A 124 -10.56 6.53 -1.46
N CYS A 125 -10.71 7.86 -1.36
CA CYS A 125 -9.80 8.69 -0.59
C CYS A 125 -9.88 8.46 0.92
N ASN A 126 -11.10 8.36 1.47
CA ASN A 126 -11.31 8.35 2.92
C ASN A 126 -11.38 6.95 3.52
N THR A 127 -11.87 5.97 2.76
CA THR A 127 -12.09 4.61 3.27
C THR A 127 -11.38 3.53 2.46
N GLY A 128 -10.66 3.90 1.41
CA GLY A 128 -9.87 2.97 0.60
C GLY A 128 -8.73 2.33 1.39
N ILE A 129 -8.42 1.09 1.08
CA ILE A 129 -7.31 0.34 1.66
C ILE A 129 -6.01 0.83 1.04
N ARG A 130 -5.08 1.28 1.86
CA ARG A 130 -3.74 1.67 1.42
C ARG A 130 -2.94 0.44 1.01
N TYR A 131 -1.90 0.67 0.21
CA TYR A 131 -0.97 -0.39 -0.17
C TYR A 131 0.42 0.18 -0.48
N LEU A 132 1.42 -0.68 -0.38
CA LEU A 132 2.77 -0.45 -0.90
C LEU A 132 3.12 -1.57 -1.86
N SER A 133 3.75 -1.24 -2.99
CA SER A 133 4.36 -2.26 -3.84
C SER A 133 5.54 -2.94 -3.13
N ARG A 134 6.02 -4.07 -3.65
CA ARG A 134 7.24 -4.72 -3.13
C ARG A 134 8.45 -3.79 -3.21
N GLU A 135 8.57 -3.07 -4.33
CA GLU A 135 9.67 -2.11 -4.53
C GLU A 135 9.60 -0.93 -3.57
N GLU A 136 8.41 -0.34 -3.38
CA GLU A 136 8.21 0.76 -2.43
C GLU A 136 8.52 0.34 -0.99
N GLU A 137 8.08 -0.85 -0.56
CA GLU A 137 8.43 -1.39 0.75
C GLU A 137 9.94 -1.55 0.91
N GLN A 138 10.60 -2.18 -0.06
CA GLN A 138 12.05 -2.40 -0.01
C GLN A 138 12.81 -1.07 -0.01
N SER A 139 12.40 -0.11 -0.81
CA SER A 139 12.99 1.24 -0.86
C SER A 139 12.82 1.97 0.47
N ALA A 140 11.63 1.95 1.06
CA ALA A 140 11.34 2.55 2.36
C ALA A 140 12.17 1.90 3.48
N LEU A 141 12.33 0.57 3.47
CA LEU A 141 13.14 -0.16 4.44
C LEU A 141 14.64 0.15 4.29
N ARG A 142 15.15 0.25 3.06
CA ARG A 142 16.53 0.66 2.78
C ARG A 142 16.78 2.08 3.29
N THR A 143 15.94 3.03 2.92
CA THR A 143 16.01 4.42 3.37
C THR A 143 15.99 4.54 4.90
N ALA A 144 15.12 3.76 5.56
CA ALA A 144 15.05 3.73 7.03
C ALA A 144 16.34 3.20 7.67
N ALA A 145 16.94 2.15 7.09
CA ALA A 145 18.19 1.57 7.56
C ALA A 145 19.37 2.53 7.34
N ASP A 146 19.45 3.18 6.18
CA ASP A 146 20.50 4.13 5.84
C ASP A 146 20.44 5.37 6.74
N ARG A 147 19.28 5.94 6.99
CA ARG A 147 19.11 7.05 7.94
C ARG A 147 19.49 6.68 9.37
N CYS A 148 19.35 5.42 9.74
CA CYS A 148 19.79 4.94 11.04
C CYS A 148 21.32 4.82 11.12
N ARG A 149 21.98 4.45 10.00
CA ARG A 149 23.44 4.29 9.90
C ARG A 149 24.15 5.62 9.67
N THR A 150 23.64 6.40 8.75
CA THR A 150 24.15 7.73 8.47
C THR A 150 23.42 8.72 9.36
N ARG A 151 24.09 9.17 10.45
CA ARG A 151 23.81 10.46 11.03
C ARG A 151 24.11 11.47 9.92
N SER A 152 23.11 11.73 9.04
CA SER A 152 23.31 12.69 7.97
C SER A 152 23.62 14.03 8.62
N PRO A 153 24.81 14.61 8.43
CA PRO A 153 24.98 16.01 8.74
C PRO A 153 23.88 16.72 7.96
N ALA A 154 23.08 17.50 8.65
CA ALA A 154 22.26 18.50 7.99
C ALA A 154 23.20 19.17 7.00
N SER A 155 22.89 19.13 5.68
CA SER A 155 23.80 19.59 4.62
C SER A 155 24.56 20.82 5.10
N ASP A 156 25.90 20.69 5.15
CA ASP A 156 26.76 21.69 5.77
C ASP A 156 26.41 23.05 5.19
N MET A 157 25.82 23.88 6.03
CA MET A 157 25.61 25.27 5.66
C MET A 157 26.98 25.90 5.66
N GLN A 158 27.47 26.32 4.50
CA GLN A 158 28.78 27.01 4.41
C GLN A 158 28.70 28.31 5.19
N VAL A 159 29.46 28.39 6.28
CA VAL A 159 29.49 29.52 7.22
C VAL A 159 29.82 30.86 6.52
N GLN A 160 30.40 30.79 5.33
CA GLN A 160 30.71 31.97 4.51
C GLN A 160 29.50 32.77 3.99
N GLN A 161 28.27 32.22 4.13
CA GLN A 161 27.03 32.88 3.67
C GLN A 161 26.24 33.57 4.79
N TYR A 162 26.78 33.59 6.04
CA TYR A 162 26.05 34.20 7.17
C TYR A 162 26.45 35.66 7.40
N ASP A 163 25.45 36.41 7.81
CA ASP A 163 25.65 37.75 8.31
C ASP A 163 26.46 37.78 9.62
N GLN A 164 26.93 38.95 10.00
CA GLN A 164 27.75 39.16 11.20
C GLN A 164 27.03 38.66 12.49
N GLU A 165 25.71 38.81 12.57
CA GLU A 165 24.90 38.36 13.70
C GLU A 165 24.98 36.85 13.93
N CYS A 166 24.94 36.05 12.87
CA CYS A 166 25.09 34.59 12.93
C CYS A 166 26.47 34.16 13.42
N LEU A 167 27.53 34.88 13.01
CA LEU A 167 28.91 34.60 13.40
C LEU A 167 29.10 34.94 14.93
N GLU A 168 28.57 36.07 15.41
CA GLU A 168 28.60 36.45 16.80
C GLU A 168 27.82 35.47 17.67
N PHE A 169 26.66 35.02 17.20
CA PHE A 169 25.89 33.98 17.88
C PHE A 169 26.68 32.66 18.00
N LEU A 170 27.33 32.19 16.92
CA LEU A 170 28.19 31.00 16.98
C LEU A 170 29.35 31.13 17.95
N GLN A 171 30.00 32.30 18.00
CA GLN A 171 31.08 32.55 18.96
C GLN A 171 30.56 32.50 20.40
N SER A 172 29.39 33.12 20.67
CA SER A 172 28.74 33.06 21.96
C SER A 172 28.37 31.61 22.37
N ALA A 173 27.84 30.81 21.41
CA ALA A 173 27.53 29.40 21.63
C ALA A 173 28.80 28.59 21.98
N ARG A 174 29.91 28.78 21.22
CA ARG A 174 31.21 28.13 21.53
C ARG A 174 31.71 28.49 22.92
N LEU A 175 31.65 29.77 23.28
CA LEU A 175 32.10 30.23 24.59
C LEU A 175 31.28 29.56 25.71
N ALA A 176 29.96 29.50 25.56
CA ALA A 176 29.07 28.84 26.52
C ALA A 176 29.39 27.35 26.68
N ILE A 177 29.61 26.63 25.56
CA ILE A 177 29.94 25.20 25.56
C ILE A 177 31.31 24.97 26.23
N ASN A 178 32.33 25.75 25.88
CA ASN A 178 33.66 25.61 26.42
C ASN A 178 33.68 25.91 27.93
N THR A 179 32.95 26.94 28.37
CA THR A 179 32.81 27.29 29.79
C THR A 179 32.13 26.16 30.56
N TRP A 180 31.06 25.59 30.01
CA TRP A 180 30.37 24.46 30.61
C TRP A 180 31.26 23.20 30.68
N LEU A 181 32.02 22.91 29.66
CA LEU A 181 32.97 21.77 29.64
C LEU A 181 34.11 21.99 30.68
N ALA A 182 34.59 23.22 30.87
CA ALA A 182 35.63 23.55 31.82
C ALA A 182 35.18 23.40 33.29
N GLY A 183 33.87 23.37 33.58
CA GLY A 183 33.32 23.21 34.94
C GLY A 183 33.61 21.87 35.61
N GLY A 184 34.11 20.86 34.85
CA GLY A 184 34.55 19.54 35.36
C GLY A 184 33.46 18.81 36.14
N VAL A 185 33.79 18.30 37.32
CA VAL A 185 32.86 17.52 38.18
C VAL A 185 31.69 18.34 38.74
N LYS A 186 31.79 19.67 38.77
CA LYS A 186 30.74 20.58 39.27
C LYS A 186 29.80 21.10 38.18
N ARG A 187 29.96 20.65 36.93
CA ARG A 187 29.09 21.09 35.85
C ARG A 187 27.69 20.43 35.95
N GLU A 188 26.69 21.14 35.47
CA GLU A 188 25.36 20.55 35.28
C GLU A 188 25.38 19.43 34.19
N ASP A 189 24.47 18.50 34.29
CA ASP A 189 24.39 17.36 33.33
C ASP A 189 24.10 17.82 31.89
N TRP A 190 23.57 19.00 31.72
CA TRP A 190 23.22 19.60 30.42
C TRP A 190 23.48 21.11 30.38
N LEU A 191 23.66 21.64 29.19
CA LEU A 191 23.73 23.07 28.89
C LEU A 191 22.55 23.43 27.96
N ASN A 192 21.81 24.50 28.28
CA ASN A 192 20.79 25.07 27.40
C ASN A 192 21.34 26.30 26.66
N ILE A 193 21.11 26.36 25.34
CA ILE A 193 21.45 27.53 24.51
C ILE A 193 20.16 28.07 23.87
N PRO A 194 19.74 29.30 24.15
CA PRO A 194 20.29 30.19 25.19
C PRO A 194 20.03 29.64 26.58
N PRO A 195 20.78 30.08 27.63
CA PRO A 195 20.50 29.68 28.99
C PRO A 195 19.10 30.14 29.41
N PRO A 196 18.43 29.39 30.30
CA PRO A 196 17.12 29.77 30.78
C PRO A 196 17.20 31.15 31.45
N ARG A 197 16.51 32.13 30.87
CA ARG A 197 16.36 33.42 31.49
C ARG A 197 15.30 33.31 32.59
N THR A 198 15.59 33.83 33.76
CA THR A 198 14.57 34.10 34.77
C THR A 198 13.52 35.00 34.13
N ILE A 199 12.27 34.53 34.08
CA ILE A 199 11.14 35.32 33.60
C ILE A 199 11.09 36.55 34.46
N ASP A 200 11.32 37.72 33.88
CA ASP A 200 11.06 38.96 34.58
C ASP A 200 9.54 39.09 34.70
N VAL A 201 9.04 38.76 35.90
CA VAL A 201 7.60 38.70 36.20
C VAL A 201 6.94 40.08 35.98
N ALA A 202 7.73 41.14 35.87
CA ALA A 202 7.25 42.52 35.70
C ALA A 202 6.88 42.86 34.24
N SER A 203 7.48 42.22 33.24
CA SER A 203 7.23 42.55 31.82
C SER A 203 6.30 41.60 31.09
N GLY A 204 6.09 40.37 31.59
CA GLY A 204 5.23 39.37 30.94
C GLY A 204 5.69 38.88 29.53
N GLU A 205 6.81 39.37 29.05
CA GLU A 205 7.33 39.00 27.73
C GLU A 205 8.14 37.71 27.81
N VAL A 206 7.69 36.74 27.03
CA VAL A 206 8.45 35.50 26.77
C VAL A 206 9.59 35.85 25.81
N PRO A 207 10.87 35.66 26.20
CA PRO A 207 11.99 35.97 25.31
C PRO A 207 11.87 35.17 24.02
N PRO A 208 12.18 35.78 22.86
CA PRO A 208 12.11 35.10 21.57
C PRO A 208 13.02 33.89 21.60
N GLY A 209 12.45 32.71 21.20
CA GLY A 209 13.21 31.48 21.06
C GLY A 209 14.24 31.58 19.93
N LEU A 210 15.13 30.59 19.83
CA LEU A 210 16.10 30.52 18.75
C LEU A 210 15.38 30.47 17.39
N SER A 211 15.88 31.24 16.41
CA SER A 211 15.46 31.14 15.03
C SER A 211 15.78 29.78 14.44
N GLY A 212 15.12 29.40 13.34
CA GLY A 212 15.42 28.13 12.63
C GLY A 212 16.89 28.03 12.19
N ILE A 213 17.49 29.16 11.78
CA ILE A 213 18.90 29.24 11.38
C ILE A 213 19.79 29.03 12.60
N GLN A 214 19.56 29.73 13.69
CA GLN A 214 20.36 29.60 14.93
C GLN A 214 20.33 28.18 15.48
N ARG A 215 19.17 27.50 15.46
CA ARG A 215 19.06 26.08 15.86
C ARG A 215 19.94 25.18 15.00
N ARG A 216 19.86 25.36 13.69
CA ARG A 216 20.65 24.59 12.74
C ARG A 216 22.15 24.80 12.95
N LEU A 217 22.57 26.04 13.17
CA LEU A 217 23.95 26.41 13.46
C LEU A 217 24.49 25.72 14.71
N VAL A 218 23.72 25.68 15.81
CA VAL A 218 24.16 25.03 17.06
C VAL A 218 24.25 23.49 16.82
N HIS A 219 23.31 22.88 16.15
CA HIS A 219 23.39 21.43 15.83
C HIS A 219 24.60 21.10 14.98
N GLN A 220 24.93 21.94 14.00
CA GLN A 220 26.08 21.79 13.13
C GLN A 220 27.38 22.00 13.91
N LEU A 221 27.46 23.04 14.75
CA LEU A 221 28.59 23.31 15.64
C LEU A 221 28.91 22.10 16.52
N ILE A 222 27.91 21.55 17.20
CA ILE A 222 28.07 20.36 18.04
C ILE A 222 28.57 19.16 17.23
N HIS A 223 27.99 18.95 16.06
CA HIS A 223 28.36 17.82 15.22
C HIS A 223 29.83 17.87 14.74
N ILE A 224 30.30 19.05 14.36
CA ILE A 224 31.63 19.23 13.77
C ILE A 224 32.71 19.40 14.84
N GLU A 225 32.48 20.26 15.84
CA GLU A 225 33.53 20.67 16.77
C GLU A 225 33.51 19.89 18.10
N TYR A 226 32.37 19.28 18.47
CA TYR A 226 32.22 18.61 19.77
C TYR A 226 31.64 17.18 19.62
N PRO A 227 32.39 16.22 19.06
CA PRO A 227 31.90 14.87 18.77
C PRO A 227 31.48 14.08 20.03
N THR A 228 31.95 14.47 21.20
CA THR A 228 31.60 13.89 22.50
C THR A 228 30.29 14.40 23.07
N LEU A 229 29.68 15.41 22.44
CA LEU A 229 28.43 16.00 22.84
C LEU A 229 27.29 15.59 21.90
N THR A 230 26.07 15.66 22.41
CA THR A 230 24.84 15.55 21.63
C THR A 230 23.94 16.75 21.89
N SER A 231 23.16 17.15 20.88
CA SER A 231 22.27 18.30 20.95
C SER A 231 20.82 17.90 20.67
N ARG A 232 19.88 18.37 21.47
CA ARG A 232 18.46 18.12 21.37
C ARG A 232 17.68 19.43 21.29
N GLY A 233 16.90 19.60 20.22
CA GLY A 233 16.05 20.78 20.05
C GLY A 233 14.84 20.76 20.99
N ALA A 234 14.60 21.90 21.68
CA ALA A 234 13.38 22.23 22.39
C ALA A 234 12.66 23.40 21.69
N PRO A 235 11.42 23.74 22.01
CA PRO A 235 10.71 24.84 21.33
C PRO A 235 11.46 26.18 21.33
N THR A 236 12.12 26.52 22.44
CA THR A 236 12.77 27.82 22.67
C THR A 236 14.29 27.75 22.80
N PHE A 237 14.89 26.58 23.02
CA PHE A 237 16.31 26.38 23.25
C PHE A 237 16.83 25.08 22.63
N ILE A 238 18.15 24.91 22.65
CA ILE A 238 18.80 23.62 22.37
C ILE A 238 19.48 23.15 23.64
N GLN A 239 19.18 21.93 24.04
CA GLN A 239 19.84 21.27 25.15
C GLN A 239 21.05 20.48 24.64
N ILE A 240 22.20 20.67 25.26
CA ILE A 240 23.46 19.98 24.94
C ILE A 240 23.83 19.14 26.16
N GLN A 241 24.23 17.89 25.90
CA GLN A 241 24.64 16.96 26.97
C GLN A 241 25.79 16.06 26.48
N MET A 242 26.44 15.41 27.43
CA MET A 242 27.44 14.41 27.07
C MET A 242 26.79 13.30 26.24
N ARG A 243 27.51 12.85 25.21
CA ARG A 243 27.05 11.78 24.36
C ARG A 243 27.06 10.47 25.14
N ASN A 244 25.94 9.80 25.16
CA ASN A 244 25.80 8.45 25.66
C ASN A 244 25.55 7.51 24.46
N GLU A 245 26.61 6.85 23.99
CA GLU A 245 26.56 6.02 22.80
C GLU A 245 25.56 4.85 22.95
N GLU A 246 25.51 4.25 24.14
CA GLU A 246 24.58 3.14 24.40
C GLU A 246 23.13 3.60 24.32
N PHE A 247 22.80 4.76 24.90
CA PHE A 247 21.46 5.35 24.84
C PHE A 247 21.09 5.76 23.42
N GLU A 248 22.04 6.36 22.67
CA GLU A 248 21.80 6.74 21.26
C GLU A 248 21.55 5.50 20.38
N GLN A 249 22.34 4.45 20.57
CA GLN A 249 22.14 3.19 19.84
C GLN A 249 20.77 2.58 20.12
N LYS A 250 20.40 2.42 21.39
CA LYS A 250 19.07 1.92 21.80
C LYS A 250 17.94 2.78 21.23
N SER A 251 18.09 4.11 21.29
CA SER A 251 17.11 5.05 20.73
C SER A 251 16.99 4.91 19.21
N SER A 252 18.11 4.74 18.50
CA SER A 252 18.13 4.55 17.05
C SER A 252 17.52 3.23 16.63
N GLU A 253 17.83 2.16 17.36
CA GLU A 253 17.22 0.83 17.15
C GLU A 253 15.70 0.87 17.38
N ALA A 254 15.25 1.50 18.47
CA ALA A 254 13.82 1.66 18.75
C ALA A 254 13.10 2.44 17.64
N LYS A 255 13.70 3.52 17.14
CA LYS A 255 13.18 4.31 16.02
C LYS A 255 13.11 3.48 14.74
N LEU A 256 14.13 2.67 14.45
CA LEU A 256 14.14 1.79 13.29
C LEU A 256 13.05 0.71 13.38
N ILE A 257 12.87 0.11 14.55
CA ILE A 257 11.81 -0.88 14.79
C ILE A 257 10.43 -0.23 14.58
N ALA A 258 10.19 0.94 15.18
CA ALA A 258 8.93 1.67 15.01
C ALA A 258 8.68 2.06 13.53
N LYS A 259 9.73 2.46 12.81
CA LYS A 259 9.63 2.78 11.38
C LYS A 259 9.32 1.54 10.55
N LYS A 260 9.99 0.41 10.80
CA LYS A 260 9.69 -0.87 10.13
C LYS A 260 8.25 -1.31 10.38
N GLN A 261 7.75 -1.15 11.60
CA GLN A 261 6.36 -1.48 11.94
C GLN A 261 5.39 -0.57 11.16
N ARG A 262 5.64 0.74 11.12
CA ARG A 262 4.83 1.68 10.32
C ARG A 262 4.78 1.31 8.84
N ILE A 263 5.92 0.94 8.23
CA ILE A 263 5.97 0.48 6.83
C ILE A 263 5.12 -0.78 6.67
N ARG A 264 5.25 -1.74 7.59
CA ARG A 264 4.50 -3.00 7.59
C ARG A 264 2.99 -2.78 7.68
N ASP A 265 2.54 -1.84 8.51
CA ASP A 265 1.13 -1.50 8.66
C ASP A 265 0.53 -0.90 7.37
N HIS A 266 1.38 -0.37 6.48
CA HIS A 266 0.97 0.19 5.19
C HIS A 266 1.09 -0.77 4.01
N ILE A 267 1.53 -2.01 4.22
CA ILE A 267 1.49 -3.05 3.17
C ILE A 267 0.06 -3.26 2.68
N GLY A 268 -0.92 -3.23 3.60
CA GLY A 268 -2.34 -3.16 3.29
C GLY A 268 -2.81 -4.23 2.32
N PHE A 269 -3.46 -3.80 1.22
CA PHE A 269 -4.04 -4.71 0.22
C PHE A 269 -3.00 -5.68 -0.38
N ARG A 270 -1.72 -5.32 -0.41
CA ARG A 270 -0.69 -6.22 -0.94
C ARG A 270 -0.59 -7.56 -0.19
N TRP A 271 -1.07 -7.68 1.05
CA TRP A 271 -1.18 -8.99 1.70
C TRP A 271 -2.08 -9.96 0.94
N VAL A 272 -3.15 -9.47 0.30
CA VAL A 272 -4.00 -10.28 -0.59
C VAL A 272 -3.23 -10.66 -1.85
N VAL A 273 -2.47 -9.72 -2.41
CA VAL A 273 -1.61 -9.98 -3.58
C VAL A 273 -0.57 -11.07 -3.26
N GLU A 274 0.11 -10.97 -2.09
CA GLU A 274 1.06 -11.99 -1.66
C GLU A 274 0.41 -13.38 -1.53
N ALA A 275 -0.83 -13.44 -1.06
CA ALA A 275 -1.56 -14.70 -0.99
C ALA A 275 -1.84 -15.29 -2.38
N LEU A 276 -2.21 -14.44 -3.35
CA LEU A 276 -2.50 -14.87 -4.72
C LEU A 276 -1.26 -15.43 -5.43
N VAL A 277 -0.09 -14.83 -5.19
CA VAL A 277 1.16 -15.19 -5.87
C VAL A 277 2.02 -16.20 -5.08
N GLY A 278 1.54 -16.68 -3.93
CA GLY A 278 2.33 -17.55 -3.03
C GLY A 278 3.59 -16.85 -2.49
N GLY A 279 3.50 -15.53 -2.29
CA GLY A 279 4.58 -14.67 -1.83
C GLY A 279 4.83 -14.73 -0.32
N ASN A 280 5.56 -13.75 0.20
CA ASN A 280 5.97 -13.72 1.59
C ASN A 280 4.90 -13.07 2.48
N LEU A 281 4.36 -13.83 3.44
CA LEU A 281 3.41 -13.39 4.46
C LEU A 281 4.04 -13.35 5.88
N ASP A 282 5.36 -13.48 6.01
CA ASP A 282 6.01 -13.58 7.33
C ASP A 282 5.84 -12.30 8.16
N GLY A 283 5.70 -11.15 7.48
CA GLY A 283 5.42 -9.87 8.13
C GLY A 283 4.02 -9.74 8.75
N LEU A 284 3.07 -10.61 8.38
CA LEU A 284 1.73 -10.64 8.98
C LEU A 284 1.77 -11.52 10.23
N GLY A 285 1.67 -10.91 11.41
CA GLY A 285 1.73 -11.61 12.68
C GLY A 285 0.57 -12.59 12.91
N PRO A 286 0.73 -13.56 13.81
CA PRO A 286 -0.35 -14.51 14.12
C PRO A 286 -1.61 -13.85 14.65
N GLU A 287 -1.47 -12.72 15.36
CA GLU A 287 -2.57 -11.93 15.92
C GLU A 287 -3.58 -11.48 14.85
N ALA A 288 -3.11 -11.26 13.62
CA ALA A 288 -3.98 -10.92 12.49
C ALA A 288 -5.02 -12.01 12.18
N PHE A 289 -4.80 -13.25 12.61
CA PHE A 289 -5.71 -14.38 12.39
C PHE A 289 -6.76 -14.57 13.50
N GLY A 290 -6.82 -13.67 14.48
CA GLY A 290 -7.83 -13.65 15.54
C GLY A 290 -9.26 -13.67 15.00
N PRO A 291 -9.65 -12.80 14.05
CA PRO A 291 -10.99 -12.79 13.45
C PRO A 291 -11.38 -14.10 12.77
N LEU A 292 -10.44 -14.75 12.07
CA LEU A 292 -10.68 -16.05 11.44
C LEU A 292 -10.97 -17.13 12.48
N ARG A 293 -10.22 -17.16 13.60
CA ARG A 293 -10.46 -18.09 14.70
C ARG A 293 -11.85 -17.94 15.29
N MET A 294 -12.29 -16.70 15.50
CA MET A 294 -13.65 -16.42 16.00
C MET A 294 -14.72 -16.92 15.02
N LYS A 295 -14.53 -16.70 13.72
CA LYS A 295 -15.47 -17.10 12.67
C LYS A 295 -15.59 -18.62 12.55
N LEU A 296 -14.49 -19.34 12.64
CA LEU A 296 -14.48 -20.81 12.51
C LEU A 296 -15.10 -21.51 13.73
N LYS A 297 -15.32 -20.81 14.85
CA LYS A 297 -15.86 -21.36 16.11
C LYS A 297 -15.18 -22.65 16.55
N ASN A 298 -13.93 -22.87 16.15
CA ASN A 298 -13.17 -24.08 16.44
C ASN A 298 -12.13 -23.80 17.53
N PRO A 299 -12.40 -24.22 18.78
CA PRO A 299 -11.49 -23.97 19.90
C PRO A 299 -10.18 -24.80 19.84
N LYS A 300 -10.11 -25.80 18.97
CA LYS A 300 -8.98 -26.74 18.91
C LYS A 300 -7.69 -26.10 18.38
N PHE A 301 -7.77 -25.04 17.58
CA PHE A 301 -6.60 -24.40 17.01
C PHE A 301 -6.27 -23.07 17.73
N SER A 302 -5.02 -22.90 18.09
CA SER A 302 -4.50 -21.60 18.50
C SER A 302 -4.43 -20.65 17.27
N VAL A 303 -4.40 -19.33 17.52
CA VAL A 303 -4.23 -18.34 16.45
C VAL A 303 -2.91 -18.56 15.70
N GLN A 304 -1.85 -18.98 16.43
CA GLN A 304 -0.56 -19.33 15.88
C GLN A 304 -0.66 -20.49 14.87
N GLN A 305 -1.30 -21.60 15.28
CA GLN A 305 -1.48 -22.77 14.42
C GLN A 305 -2.29 -22.45 13.16
N LEU A 306 -3.36 -21.64 13.31
CA LEU A 306 -4.15 -21.17 12.16
C LEU A 306 -3.31 -20.33 11.19
N SER A 307 -2.52 -19.40 11.70
CA SER A 307 -1.62 -18.59 10.89
C SER A 307 -0.64 -19.46 10.11
N GLU A 308 0.02 -20.41 10.77
CA GLU A 308 0.98 -21.31 10.15
C GLU A 308 0.32 -22.20 9.08
N GLN A 309 -0.87 -22.73 9.39
CA GLN A 309 -1.64 -23.57 8.46
C GLN A 309 -2.00 -22.80 7.20
N VAL A 310 -2.63 -21.62 7.33
CA VAL A 310 -3.06 -20.80 6.18
C VAL A 310 -1.86 -20.38 5.34
N LYS A 311 -0.81 -19.86 5.96
CA LYS A 311 0.43 -19.46 5.25
C LYS A 311 1.10 -20.65 4.55
N GLY A 312 1.13 -21.80 5.23
CA GLY A 312 1.68 -23.03 4.66
C GLY A 312 0.89 -23.53 3.46
N GLN A 313 -0.44 -23.41 3.50
CA GLN A 313 -1.32 -23.78 2.39
C GLN A 313 -1.15 -22.82 1.20
N LEU A 314 -1.11 -21.51 1.43
CA LEU A 314 -0.90 -20.50 0.38
C LEU A 314 0.44 -20.66 -0.36
N LYS A 315 1.49 -21.12 0.32
CA LYS A 315 2.77 -21.44 -0.32
C LYS A 315 2.68 -22.68 -1.24
N LYS A 316 1.80 -23.62 -0.92
CA LYS A 316 1.64 -24.89 -1.65
C LYS A 316 0.60 -24.80 -2.77
N ASN A 317 -0.51 -24.15 -2.48
CA ASN A 317 -1.64 -24.01 -3.37
C ASN A 317 -1.67 -22.61 -4.00
N ARG A 318 -1.30 -22.54 -5.27
CA ARG A 318 -1.46 -21.33 -6.08
C ARG A 318 -2.72 -21.46 -6.91
N PRO A 319 -3.76 -20.68 -6.65
CA PRO A 319 -5.00 -20.75 -7.41
C PRO A 319 -4.75 -20.36 -8.86
N VAL A 320 -5.56 -20.91 -9.77
CA VAL A 320 -5.64 -20.40 -11.14
C VAL A 320 -6.16 -18.98 -11.08
N LEU A 321 -5.44 -18.01 -11.65
CA LEU A 321 -5.93 -16.65 -11.81
C LEU A 321 -6.78 -16.58 -13.08
N VAL A 322 -8.02 -16.15 -12.93
CA VAL A 322 -9.01 -16.02 -14.02
C VAL A 322 -9.35 -14.56 -14.24
N GLY A 323 -9.51 -14.16 -15.48
CA GLY A 323 -10.02 -12.82 -15.81
C GLY A 323 -10.54 -12.79 -17.25
N HIS A 324 -10.89 -11.61 -17.70
CA HIS A 324 -11.42 -11.40 -19.04
C HIS A 324 -10.63 -10.32 -19.77
N ASN A 325 -9.90 -10.69 -20.82
CA ASN A 325 -9.02 -9.77 -21.55
C ASN A 325 -7.95 -9.13 -20.64
N MET A 326 -7.25 -9.98 -19.89
CA MET A 326 -6.42 -9.61 -18.72
C MET A 326 -5.12 -8.88 -19.06
N PHE A 327 -4.75 -8.68 -20.31
CA PHE A 327 -3.44 -8.14 -20.68
C PHE A 327 -3.14 -6.80 -19.97
N CYS A 328 -4.07 -5.84 -20.04
CA CYS A 328 -3.92 -4.57 -19.35
C CYS A 328 -3.89 -4.75 -17.84
N ASP A 329 -4.80 -5.55 -17.30
CA ASP A 329 -4.94 -5.77 -15.86
C ASP A 329 -3.67 -6.34 -15.24
N LEU A 330 -2.98 -7.24 -15.92
CA LEU A 330 -1.73 -7.82 -15.46
C LEU A 330 -0.57 -6.80 -15.44
N LEU A 331 -0.52 -5.86 -16.39
CA LEU A 331 0.47 -4.79 -16.37
C LEU A 331 0.22 -3.84 -15.18
N PHE A 332 -1.03 -3.42 -14.98
CA PHE A 332 -1.39 -2.58 -13.84
C PHE A 332 -1.17 -3.29 -12.50
N PHE A 333 -1.52 -4.58 -12.41
CA PHE A 333 -1.23 -5.39 -11.24
C PHE A 333 0.26 -5.39 -10.90
N TYR A 334 1.09 -5.64 -11.91
CA TYR A 334 2.54 -5.70 -11.73
C TYR A 334 3.10 -4.34 -11.29
N SER A 335 2.73 -3.26 -11.99
CA SER A 335 3.19 -1.90 -11.67
C SER A 335 2.77 -1.46 -10.28
N CYS A 336 1.49 -1.66 -9.91
CA CYS A 336 0.96 -1.18 -8.64
C CYS A 336 1.42 -1.99 -7.43
N PHE A 337 1.67 -3.31 -7.57
CA PHE A 337 1.90 -4.17 -6.41
C PHE A 337 3.29 -4.82 -6.37
N ILE A 338 3.95 -4.97 -7.50
CA ILE A 338 5.27 -5.62 -7.57
C ILE A 338 6.36 -4.56 -7.70
N GLY A 339 6.35 -3.79 -8.79
CA GLY A 339 7.35 -2.76 -9.04
C GLY A 339 7.46 -2.39 -10.53
N PRO A 340 8.59 -1.82 -10.95
CA PRO A 340 8.77 -1.37 -12.32
C PRO A 340 8.56 -2.49 -13.33
N LEU A 341 7.83 -2.17 -14.39
CA LEU A 341 7.56 -3.12 -15.48
C LEU A 341 8.85 -3.39 -16.28
N PRO A 342 9.11 -4.65 -16.69
CA PRO A 342 10.20 -4.98 -17.59
C PRO A 342 10.17 -4.19 -18.91
N ASN A 343 11.30 -4.14 -19.62
CA ASN A 343 11.37 -3.36 -20.86
C ASN A 343 10.79 -4.10 -22.06
N THR A 344 10.73 -5.42 -22.00
CA THR A 344 10.21 -6.23 -23.10
C THR A 344 9.02 -7.08 -22.67
N LEU A 345 8.10 -7.32 -23.60
CA LEU A 345 6.97 -8.24 -23.39
C LEU A 345 7.45 -9.64 -22.98
N LYS A 346 8.56 -10.11 -23.54
CA LYS A 346 9.12 -11.43 -23.21
C LYS A 346 9.52 -11.53 -21.73
N GLU A 347 10.21 -10.51 -21.22
CA GLU A 347 10.60 -10.44 -19.81
C GLU A 347 9.37 -10.32 -18.91
N PHE A 348 8.39 -9.50 -19.30
CA PHE A 348 7.12 -9.38 -18.59
C PHE A 348 6.37 -10.70 -18.52
N ASN A 349 6.24 -11.42 -19.63
CA ASN A 349 5.59 -12.74 -19.65
C ASN A 349 6.31 -13.72 -18.72
N SER A 350 7.64 -13.74 -18.72
CA SER A 350 8.40 -14.58 -17.80
C SER A 350 8.15 -14.22 -16.33
N ALA A 351 8.11 -12.92 -16.02
CA ALA A 351 7.85 -12.41 -14.67
C ALA A 351 6.42 -12.75 -14.20
N ILE A 352 5.43 -12.54 -15.06
CA ILE A 352 4.02 -12.83 -14.74
C ILE A 352 3.78 -14.33 -14.52
N HIS A 353 4.37 -15.20 -15.34
CA HIS A 353 4.26 -16.65 -15.16
C HIS A 353 5.00 -17.16 -13.92
N THR A 354 6.02 -16.43 -13.45
CA THR A 354 6.63 -16.72 -12.15
C THR A 354 5.67 -16.41 -10.99
N LEU A 355 4.89 -15.33 -11.09
CA LEU A 355 3.88 -14.95 -10.10
C LEU A 355 2.65 -15.85 -10.18
N PHE A 356 2.16 -16.06 -11.37
CA PHE A 356 0.95 -16.85 -11.67
C PHE A 356 1.28 -17.97 -12.67
N PRO A 357 1.64 -19.17 -12.19
CA PRO A 357 1.95 -20.30 -13.07
C PRO A 357 0.76 -20.72 -13.96
N MET A 358 -0.46 -20.47 -13.48
CA MET A 358 -1.70 -20.79 -14.19
C MET A 358 -2.56 -19.54 -14.32
N LEU A 359 -2.81 -19.15 -15.57
CA LEU A 359 -3.66 -18.03 -15.97
C LEU A 359 -4.73 -18.53 -16.93
N ALA A 360 -5.96 -18.11 -16.75
CA ALA A 360 -7.06 -18.40 -17.67
C ALA A 360 -7.75 -17.10 -18.08
N ASP A 361 -7.68 -16.76 -19.36
CA ASP A 361 -8.40 -15.63 -19.93
C ASP A 361 -9.69 -16.10 -20.59
N THR A 362 -10.82 -15.75 -20.00
CA THR A 362 -12.14 -16.21 -20.48
C THR A 362 -12.49 -15.67 -21.86
N LYS A 363 -11.94 -14.49 -22.24
CA LYS A 363 -12.11 -13.99 -23.60
C LYS A 363 -11.35 -14.85 -24.61
N TYR A 364 -10.11 -15.18 -24.30
CA TYR A 364 -9.30 -16.06 -25.15
C TYR A 364 -9.97 -17.43 -25.32
N MET A 365 -10.40 -18.05 -24.23
CA MET A 365 -11.08 -19.36 -24.26
C MET A 365 -12.35 -19.32 -25.11
N ALA A 366 -13.21 -18.30 -24.91
CA ALA A 366 -14.47 -18.18 -25.63
C ALA A 366 -14.30 -17.93 -27.12
N THR A 367 -13.25 -17.22 -27.53
CA THR A 367 -13.05 -16.80 -28.91
C THR A 367 -12.15 -17.76 -29.72
N HIS A 368 -11.30 -18.56 -29.08
CA HIS A 368 -10.32 -19.41 -29.73
C HIS A 368 -10.61 -20.91 -29.53
N GLU A 369 -10.85 -21.35 -28.31
CA GLU A 369 -10.97 -22.78 -28.00
C GLU A 369 -12.40 -23.28 -28.07
N CYS A 370 -13.36 -22.49 -27.63
CA CYS A 370 -14.77 -22.90 -27.61
C CYS A 370 -15.54 -22.49 -28.86
N GLY A 371 -15.04 -21.50 -29.63
CA GLY A 371 -15.65 -21.06 -30.90
C GLY A 371 -17.10 -20.54 -30.77
N LEU A 372 -17.57 -20.31 -29.56
CA LEU A 372 -19.00 -20.06 -29.28
C LEU A 372 -19.42 -18.62 -29.52
N VAL A 373 -18.49 -17.69 -29.58
CA VAL A 373 -18.80 -16.25 -29.65
C VAL A 373 -17.82 -15.49 -30.55
N PRO A 374 -18.28 -14.39 -31.20
CA PRO A 374 -17.41 -13.52 -31.98
C PRO A 374 -16.31 -12.86 -31.11
N PRO A 375 -15.14 -12.53 -31.68
CA PRO A 375 -14.05 -11.86 -30.95
C PRO A 375 -14.43 -10.53 -30.27
N GLN A 376 -15.48 -9.87 -30.75
CA GLN A 376 -15.99 -8.61 -30.21
C GLN A 376 -16.90 -8.77 -28.99
N SER A 377 -17.32 -10.01 -28.66
CA SER A 377 -18.24 -10.26 -27.56
C SER A 377 -17.69 -9.76 -26.23
N SER A 378 -18.56 -9.09 -25.47
CA SER A 378 -18.30 -8.66 -24.13
C SER A 378 -18.45 -9.81 -23.12
N LEU A 379 -18.03 -9.58 -21.87
CA LEU A 379 -18.30 -10.53 -20.78
C LEU A 379 -19.80 -10.68 -20.52
N GLU A 380 -20.59 -9.61 -20.74
CA GLU A 380 -22.03 -9.64 -20.64
C GLU A 380 -22.66 -10.54 -21.70
N ASP A 381 -22.22 -10.46 -22.96
CA ASP A 381 -22.66 -11.37 -24.02
C ASP A 381 -22.36 -12.82 -23.67
N LEU A 382 -21.18 -13.11 -23.12
CA LEU A 382 -20.81 -14.43 -22.65
C LEU A 382 -21.73 -14.89 -21.51
N ASN A 383 -22.00 -14.03 -20.55
CA ASN A 383 -22.87 -14.35 -19.43
C ASN A 383 -24.29 -14.68 -19.91
N VAL A 384 -24.85 -13.88 -20.82
CA VAL A 384 -26.18 -14.14 -21.41
C VAL A 384 -26.19 -15.48 -22.12
N ASN A 385 -25.17 -15.79 -22.91
CA ASN A 385 -25.11 -17.05 -23.68
C ASN A 385 -24.92 -18.29 -22.79
N LEU A 386 -24.24 -18.15 -21.65
CA LEU A 386 -23.94 -19.25 -20.73
C LEU A 386 -24.95 -19.39 -19.58
N ALA A 387 -25.77 -18.35 -19.32
CA ALA A 387 -26.73 -18.34 -18.21
C ALA A 387 -27.83 -19.42 -18.31
N HIS A 388 -28.03 -20.00 -19.49
CA HIS A 388 -29.00 -21.07 -19.73
C HIS A 388 -28.46 -22.46 -19.38
N LEU A 389 -27.18 -22.59 -19.09
CA LEU A 389 -26.56 -23.85 -18.71
C LEU A 389 -26.92 -24.20 -17.26
N GLU A 390 -27.52 -25.36 -17.04
CA GLU A 390 -27.89 -25.84 -15.71
C GLU A 390 -26.72 -26.46 -14.93
N ASP A 391 -25.71 -26.89 -15.62
CA ASP A 391 -24.47 -27.44 -15.08
C ASP A 391 -23.25 -26.59 -15.50
N PRO A 392 -22.30 -26.36 -14.61
CA PRO A 392 -22.23 -26.78 -13.21
C PRO A 392 -23.17 -26.00 -12.28
N LYS A 393 -23.63 -26.62 -11.20
CA LYS A 393 -24.42 -25.92 -10.17
C LYS A 393 -23.58 -24.92 -9.41
N ILE A 394 -24.03 -23.66 -9.38
CA ILE A 394 -23.35 -22.57 -8.65
C ILE A 394 -24.15 -22.27 -7.39
N GLY A 395 -23.54 -22.53 -6.22
CA GLY A 395 -24.09 -22.16 -4.93
C GLY A 395 -23.85 -20.68 -4.63
N LYS A 396 -24.91 -19.97 -4.19
CA LYS A 396 -24.77 -18.58 -3.73
C LYS A 396 -24.14 -18.55 -2.35
N PHE A 397 -23.06 -17.78 -2.17
CA PHE A 397 -22.52 -17.48 -0.86
C PHE A 397 -23.41 -16.44 -0.18
N THR A 398 -24.17 -16.82 0.84
CA THR A 398 -24.81 -15.88 1.75
C THR A 398 -23.86 -15.62 2.91
N SER A 399 -23.25 -14.42 2.94
CA SER A 399 -22.44 -14.01 4.09
C SER A 399 -23.33 -13.98 5.34
N PRO A 400 -22.91 -14.61 6.46
CA PRO A 400 -23.63 -14.45 7.75
C PRO A 400 -23.76 -13.00 8.19
N TRP A 401 -22.91 -12.11 7.66
CA TRP A 401 -22.91 -10.67 7.92
C TRP A 401 -23.84 -9.87 7.03
N SER A 402 -24.35 -10.44 5.94
CA SER A 402 -25.36 -9.77 5.10
C SER A 402 -26.72 -9.63 5.83
N GLN A 403 -26.97 -10.43 6.87
CA GLN A 403 -28.17 -10.31 7.68
C GLN A 403 -28.14 -9.14 8.68
N MET A 404 -26.94 -8.67 9.08
CA MET A 404 -26.84 -7.49 9.97
C MET A 404 -26.95 -6.15 9.22
N SER A 405 -26.65 -6.11 7.91
CA SER A 405 -26.76 -4.87 7.13
C SER A 405 -28.14 -4.62 6.53
N ILE A 406 -29.05 -5.60 6.56
CA ILE A 406 -30.41 -5.46 6.02
C ILE A 406 -31.30 -4.65 6.96
N ALA A 407 -31.06 -4.66 8.27
CA ALA A 407 -31.80 -3.84 9.23
C ALA A 407 -31.54 -2.33 9.09
N ASP A 408 -30.36 -1.92 8.58
CA ASP A 408 -29.99 -0.52 8.39
C ASP A 408 -30.32 0.02 6.98
N ARG A 409 -30.70 -0.83 6.03
CA ARG A 409 -31.06 -0.42 4.66
C ARG A 409 -32.54 -0.19 4.42
N ALA A 410 -33.39 -0.33 5.44
CA ALA A 410 -34.84 -0.15 5.32
C ALA A 410 -35.31 1.29 5.04
N SER A 411 -34.39 2.25 4.75
CA SER A 411 -34.78 3.64 4.44
C SER A 411 -34.50 4.09 3.00
N ARG A 412 -34.10 3.19 2.09
CA ARG A 412 -33.98 3.55 0.65
C ARG A 412 -34.61 2.47 -0.22
N ASP A 413 -35.81 2.77 -0.68
CA ASP A 413 -36.57 1.96 -1.63
C ASP A 413 -35.79 1.65 -2.91
N ARG A 414 -35.30 0.41 -3.02
CA ARG A 414 -35.14 -0.29 -4.31
C ARG A 414 -35.28 -1.79 -4.03
N PRO A 415 -36.06 -2.55 -4.82
CA PRO A 415 -36.19 -3.99 -4.64
C PRO A 415 -34.86 -4.66 -4.96
N ALA A 416 -34.33 -5.40 -3.98
CA ALA A 416 -33.13 -6.21 -4.16
C ALA A 416 -33.50 -7.46 -4.99
N LEU A 417 -33.32 -7.39 -6.28
CA LEU A 417 -33.07 -8.57 -7.10
C LEU A 417 -31.67 -9.05 -6.75
N LEU A 418 -31.58 -10.09 -5.94
CA LEU A 418 -30.37 -10.84 -5.69
C LEU A 418 -30.14 -11.77 -6.91
N GLU A 419 -29.83 -11.18 -8.03
CA GLU A 419 -29.13 -11.89 -9.09
C GLU A 419 -27.69 -12.13 -8.61
N VAL A 420 -27.11 -13.26 -9.03
CA VAL A 420 -25.68 -13.51 -8.95
C VAL A 420 -25.04 -12.42 -9.79
N GLN A 421 -24.76 -11.28 -9.17
CA GLN A 421 -23.81 -10.36 -9.73
C GLN A 421 -22.44 -11.03 -9.52
N VAL A 422 -22.01 -11.80 -10.51
CA VAL A 422 -20.64 -11.60 -10.97
C VAL A 422 -20.48 -10.10 -10.95
N PRO A 423 -19.52 -9.50 -10.22
CA PRO A 423 -19.37 -8.05 -10.22
C PRO A 423 -19.58 -7.65 -11.66
N GLN A 424 -20.57 -6.79 -11.95
CA GLN A 424 -20.87 -6.40 -13.31
C GLN A 424 -19.62 -5.73 -13.81
N ILE A 425 -18.82 -6.52 -14.47
CA ILE A 425 -17.72 -6.09 -15.29
C ILE A 425 -18.42 -5.49 -16.49
N HIS A 426 -18.71 -4.19 -16.37
CA HIS A 426 -19.26 -3.47 -17.51
C HIS A 426 -18.31 -3.67 -18.68
N PRO A 427 -18.84 -4.10 -19.81
CA PRO A 427 -18.03 -4.35 -20.97
C PRO A 427 -17.26 -3.05 -21.25
N ARG A 428 -15.95 -3.12 -21.10
CA ARG A 428 -15.09 -2.08 -21.64
C ARG A 428 -15.45 -1.96 -23.12
N SER A 429 -16.28 -0.95 -23.41
CA SER A 429 -16.63 -0.64 -24.78
C SER A 429 -15.33 -0.38 -25.54
N ARG A 430 -15.03 -1.29 -26.45
CA ARG A 430 -14.14 -1.14 -27.59
C ARG A 430 -12.92 -0.24 -27.37
N LEU A 431 -11.81 -0.85 -27.09
CA LEU A 431 -10.54 -0.45 -27.67
C LEU A 431 -10.05 -1.55 -28.61
#